data_347297951887bfd697a640817c82c8e7
#
_entry.id   347297951887bfd697a640817c82c8e7
#
_cell.length_a   1.000
_cell.length_b   1.000
_cell.length_c   1.000
_cell.angle_alpha   90.00
_cell.angle_beta   90.00
_cell.angle_gamma   90.00
#
_symmetry.space_group_name_H-M   'P 1'
#
loop_
_entity.id
_entity.type
_entity.pdbx_description
1 polymer ?
#
loop_
_entity_poly.entity_id
_entity_poly.type
_entity_poly.pdbx_seq_one_letter_code
_entity_poly.pdbx_strand_id
1 'polypeptide(L)'
;RIQTLMCGSQLNIVVMQSLQNPVEVPWEASQFGLPDIGAKFYITHADLAEIISGDKCLNIAILQLWTIFMNECGRSKADQSLYGLLEPQSIQNAKERRQQCQQYIETWVKESQRQLYLGAYLHQARWQLFVLHPRENTVVWFCSLRKKPDINIKGAINSAMKTITSSFEGMSNQGAPRWVEPKSNVQSGGFECGYYVMHWMWCIVTAGLKDDWHKWFSDGSPLDVEAITTVRQKWATYFLTFRKSSC
;
A
#
# COMPACT_ATOMS: atom_id res chain seq x y z
N ARG A 1 -28.25 3.28 2.27
CA ARG A 1 -28.69 4.68 2.45
C ARG A 1 -28.25 5.25 3.80
N ILE A 2 -26.96 5.23 4.12
CA ILE A 2 -26.33 6.02 5.20
C ILE A 2 -25.05 6.65 4.62
N GLN A 3 -25.09 7.03 3.37
CA GLN A 3 -23.95 7.59 2.64
C GLN A 3 -23.97 9.13 2.63
N THR A 4 -24.84 9.75 3.43
CA THR A 4 -25.02 11.20 3.39
C THR A 4 -24.48 11.81 4.68
N LEU A 5 -23.34 12.51 4.55
CA LEU A 5 -22.96 13.64 5.39
C LEU A 5 -22.69 13.37 6.89
N MET A 6 -21.70 12.56 7.19
CA MET A 6 -21.00 12.79 8.46
C MET A 6 -19.82 13.74 8.21
N CYS A 7 -19.85 14.89 8.84
CA CYS A 7 -18.71 15.80 8.95
C CYS A 7 -17.52 15.03 9.56
N GLY A 8 -16.30 15.28 9.09
CA GLY A 8 -15.11 14.51 9.51
C GLY A 8 -14.94 14.35 11.02
N SER A 9 -15.36 15.34 11.81
CA SER A 9 -15.37 15.28 13.28
C SER A 9 -16.35 14.25 13.85
N GLN A 10 -17.53 14.08 13.26
CA GLN A 10 -18.53 13.11 13.73
C GLN A 10 -18.13 11.67 13.42
N LEU A 11 -17.52 11.42 12.25
CA LEU A 11 -16.99 10.11 11.90
C LEU A 11 -15.88 9.68 12.87
N ASN A 12 -15.00 10.59 13.22
CA ASN A 12 -13.92 10.37 14.18
C ASN A 12 -14.45 9.99 15.56
N ILE A 13 -15.48 10.69 16.06
CA ILE A 13 -16.11 10.42 17.36
C ILE A 13 -16.76 9.02 17.36
N VAL A 14 -17.51 8.67 16.32
CA VAL A 14 -18.17 7.35 16.21
C VAL A 14 -17.14 6.23 16.17
N VAL A 15 -16.03 6.41 15.45
CA VAL A 15 -14.96 5.42 15.38
C VAL A 15 -14.27 5.25 16.74
N MET A 16 -13.97 6.34 17.45
CA MET A 16 -13.29 6.33 18.76
C MET A 16 -14.16 5.74 19.88
N GLN A 17 -15.44 6.09 19.95
CA GLN A 17 -16.37 5.60 20.99
C GLN A 17 -16.68 4.12 20.87
N SER A 18 -16.28 3.51 19.78
CA SER A 18 -16.74 2.19 19.41
C SER A 18 -15.80 1.04 19.78
N LEU A 19 -14.60 1.29 20.29
CA LEU A 19 -13.63 0.23 20.57
C LEU A 19 -13.32 0.12 22.07
N GLN A 20 -13.95 -0.85 22.72
CA GLN A 20 -13.46 -1.38 23.99
C GLN A 20 -12.43 -2.50 23.77
N ASN A 21 -12.53 -3.24 22.67
CA ASN A 21 -11.65 -4.36 22.31
C ASN A 21 -11.10 -4.20 20.89
N PRO A 22 -9.94 -4.79 20.58
CA PRO A 22 -9.41 -4.86 19.21
C PRO A 22 -10.42 -5.53 18.28
N VAL A 23 -10.57 -4.98 17.07
CA VAL A 23 -11.44 -5.55 16.03
C VAL A 23 -10.61 -6.46 15.14
N GLU A 24 -10.98 -7.73 15.09
CA GLU A 24 -10.42 -8.67 14.13
C GLU A 24 -10.88 -8.26 12.72
N VAL A 25 -9.94 -8.13 11.81
CA VAL A 25 -10.22 -7.87 10.39
C VAL A 25 -10.22 -9.20 9.66
N PRO A 26 -11.39 -9.65 9.14
CA PRO A 26 -11.43 -10.81 8.27
C PRO A 26 -10.74 -10.47 6.95
N TRP A 27 -9.79 -11.29 6.53
CA TRP A 27 -9.11 -11.13 5.27
C TRP A 27 -8.74 -12.50 4.69
N GLU A 28 -8.69 -12.57 3.37
CA GLU A 28 -8.25 -13.75 2.63
C GLU A 28 -6.78 -13.56 2.26
N ALA A 29 -5.89 -14.19 3.05
CA ALA A 29 -4.44 -14.05 2.90
C ALA A 29 -3.95 -14.52 1.52
N SER A 30 -4.62 -15.51 0.92
CA SER A 30 -4.36 -16.02 -0.42
C SER A 30 -4.48 -14.96 -1.52
N GLN A 31 -5.31 -13.94 -1.32
CA GLN A 31 -5.41 -12.81 -2.27
C GLN A 31 -4.15 -11.93 -2.29
N PHE A 32 -3.22 -12.15 -1.37
CA PHE A 32 -1.95 -11.47 -1.23
C PHE A 32 -0.75 -12.43 -1.33
N GLY A 33 -0.96 -13.64 -1.82
CA GLY A 33 0.09 -14.66 -1.96
C GLY A 33 0.57 -15.26 -0.64
N LEU A 34 -0.28 -15.24 0.38
CA LEU A 34 0.01 -15.83 1.69
C LEU A 34 -0.90 -17.02 1.95
N PRO A 35 -0.42 -18.05 2.69
CA PRO A 35 -1.29 -19.16 3.07
C PRO A 35 -2.39 -18.70 4.02
N ASP A 36 -3.61 -19.17 3.81
CA ASP A 36 -4.79 -18.85 4.65
C ASP A 36 -4.78 -19.51 6.04
N ILE A 37 -3.62 -19.99 6.50
CA ILE A 37 -3.48 -20.66 7.78
C ILE A 37 -3.50 -19.64 8.92
N GLY A 38 -4.69 -19.28 9.35
CA GLY A 38 -4.92 -18.55 10.62
C GLY A 38 -4.31 -17.15 10.68
N ALA A 39 -4.00 -16.55 9.57
CA ALA A 39 -3.47 -15.19 9.53
C ALA A 39 -4.56 -14.19 9.94
N LYS A 40 -4.50 -13.76 11.20
CA LYS A 40 -5.41 -12.76 11.77
C LYS A 40 -4.64 -11.49 12.01
N PHE A 41 -5.26 -10.36 11.72
CA PHE A 41 -4.77 -9.09 12.22
C PHE A 41 -5.90 -8.27 12.84
N TYR A 42 -5.52 -7.34 13.69
CA TYR A 42 -6.45 -6.60 14.52
C TYR A 42 -6.21 -5.12 14.38
N ILE A 43 -7.28 -4.35 14.32
CA ILE A 43 -7.24 -2.89 14.48
C ILE A 43 -7.53 -2.58 15.95
N THR A 44 -6.60 -1.90 16.59
CA THR A 44 -6.67 -1.50 17.99
C THR A 44 -7.17 -0.07 18.15
N HIS A 45 -7.52 0.32 19.38
CA HIS A 45 -7.82 1.72 19.71
C HIS A 45 -6.62 2.64 19.44
N ALA A 46 -5.39 2.14 19.64
CA ALA A 46 -4.17 2.91 19.33
C ALA A 46 -4.04 3.21 17.84
N ASP A 47 -4.33 2.23 16.96
CA ASP A 47 -4.31 2.42 15.51
C ASP A 47 -5.35 3.47 15.07
N LEU A 48 -6.55 3.45 15.67
CA LEU A 48 -7.56 4.47 15.41
C LEU A 48 -7.12 5.85 15.89
N ALA A 49 -6.51 5.94 17.06
CA ALA A 49 -5.99 7.21 17.57
C ALA A 49 -4.91 7.77 16.62
N GLU A 50 -4.02 6.92 16.10
CA GLU A 50 -2.97 7.34 15.17
C GLU A 50 -3.54 7.91 13.87
N ILE A 51 -4.49 7.19 13.22
CA ILE A 51 -5.04 7.66 11.94
C ILE A 51 -5.91 8.91 12.11
N ILE A 52 -6.47 9.13 13.29
CA ILE A 52 -7.27 10.31 13.60
C ILE A 52 -6.40 11.51 13.96
N SER A 53 -5.41 11.36 14.84
CA SER A 53 -4.57 12.46 15.29
C SER A 53 -3.64 12.97 14.19
N GLY A 54 -3.02 12.05 13.45
CA GLY A 54 -2.08 12.38 12.38
C GLY A 54 -0.75 12.96 12.87
N ASP A 55 -0.43 12.78 14.14
CA ASP A 55 0.77 13.27 14.82
C ASP A 55 1.85 12.20 14.99
N LYS A 56 1.63 11.01 14.44
CA LYS A 56 2.54 9.86 14.51
C LYS A 56 2.66 9.16 13.17
N CYS A 57 3.76 8.41 13.00
CA CYS A 57 3.89 7.48 11.90
C CYS A 57 2.82 6.39 12.01
N LEU A 58 2.05 6.18 10.95
CA LEU A 58 0.97 5.19 10.94
C LEU A 58 1.50 3.77 11.18
N ASN A 59 0.78 3.01 12.01
CA ASN A 59 1.05 1.60 12.28
C ASN A 59 0.84 0.77 11.01
N ILE A 60 1.53 -0.38 10.94
CA ILE A 60 1.43 -1.29 9.80
C ILE A 60 0.00 -1.82 9.60
N ALA A 61 -0.76 -2.07 10.66
CA ALA A 61 -2.14 -2.52 10.60
C ALA A 61 -3.06 -1.55 9.82
N ILE A 62 -2.77 -0.24 9.90
CA ILE A 62 -3.50 0.78 9.14
C ILE A 62 -3.26 0.61 7.64
N LEU A 63 -2.01 0.40 7.23
CA LEU A 63 -1.65 0.18 5.83
C LEU A 63 -2.09 -1.21 5.34
N GLN A 64 -2.13 -2.23 6.19
CA GLN A 64 -2.70 -3.55 5.86
C GLN A 64 -4.19 -3.41 5.51
N LEU A 65 -4.98 -2.76 6.36
CA LEU A 65 -6.40 -2.52 6.09
C LEU A 65 -6.59 -1.70 4.80
N TRP A 66 -5.76 -0.68 4.59
CA TRP A 66 -5.79 0.10 3.34
C TRP A 66 -5.47 -0.75 2.11
N THR A 67 -4.49 -1.65 2.22
CA THR A 67 -4.11 -2.56 1.14
C THR A 67 -5.26 -3.50 0.77
N ILE A 68 -6.00 -4.02 1.76
CA ILE A 68 -7.21 -4.83 1.52
C ILE A 68 -8.26 -3.99 0.78
N PHE A 69 -8.53 -2.77 1.25
CA PHE A 69 -9.48 -1.86 0.59
C PHE A 69 -9.08 -1.56 -0.86
N MET A 70 -7.79 -1.31 -1.12
CA MET A 70 -7.29 -1.10 -2.48
C MET A 70 -7.43 -2.34 -3.36
N ASN A 71 -7.23 -3.54 -2.81
CA ASN A 71 -7.43 -4.79 -3.52
C ASN A 71 -8.91 -4.94 -3.96
N GLU A 72 -9.85 -4.67 -3.08
CA GLU A 72 -11.28 -4.68 -3.42
C GLU A 72 -11.63 -3.63 -4.49
N CYS A 73 -11.09 -2.41 -4.36
CA CYS A 73 -11.27 -1.36 -5.36
C CYS A 73 -10.71 -1.77 -6.73
N GLY A 74 -9.54 -2.41 -6.77
CA GLY A 74 -8.94 -2.92 -8.01
C GLY A 74 -9.77 -4.03 -8.65
N ARG A 75 -10.26 -4.97 -7.85
CA ARG A 75 -11.11 -6.08 -8.32
C ARG A 75 -12.48 -5.63 -8.84
N SER A 76 -12.98 -4.50 -8.38
CA SER A 76 -14.23 -3.92 -8.87
C SER A 76 -14.12 -3.26 -10.25
N LYS A 77 -12.89 -3.14 -10.79
CA LYS A 77 -12.64 -2.57 -12.12
C LYS A 77 -12.86 -3.57 -13.23
N ALA A 78 -13.05 -3.06 -14.46
CA ALA A 78 -13.23 -3.90 -15.64
C ALA A 78 -11.99 -4.80 -15.91
N ASP A 79 -10.79 -4.32 -15.67
CA ASP A 79 -9.54 -5.10 -15.73
C ASP A 79 -9.10 -5.51 -14.32
N GLN A 80 -9.65 -6.59 -13.83
CA GLN A 80 -9.29 -7.19 -12.53
C GLN A 80 -7.86 -7.74 -12.50
N SER A 81 -7.21 -7.90 -13.66
CA SER A 81 -5.85 -8.43 -13.78
C SER A 81 -4.77 -7.36 -13.62
N LEU A 82 -5.15 -6.08 -13.56
CA LEU A 82 -4.19 -4.97 -13.60
C LEU A 82 -3.28 -4.92 -12.38
N TYR A 83 -3.86 -4.99 -11.17
CA TYR A 83 -3.09 -4.80 -9.93
C TYR A 83 -3.01 -6.03 -9.06
N GLY A 84 -1.80 -6.30 -8.55
CA GLY A 84 -1.54 -7.13 -7.39
C GLY A 84 -1.08 -6.23 -6.23
N LEU A 85 -1.60 -6.47 -5.04
CA LEU A 85 -1.17 -5.76 -3.85
C LEU A 85 -0.22 -6.66 -3.07
N LEU A 86 0.90 -6.10 -2.62
CA LEU A 86 1.84 -6.78 -1.73
C LEU A 86 1.42 -6.52 -0.28
N GLU A 87 1.37 -7.59 0.51
CA GLU A 87 1.04 -7.48 1.92
C GLU A 87 2.16 -6.72 2.66
N PRO A 88 1.84 -5.59 3.34
CA PRO A 88 2.85 -4.72 3.90
C PRO A 88 3.81 -5.40 4.88
N GLN A 89 3.33 -6.29 5.77
CA GLN A 89 4.19 -6.94 6.76
C GLN A 89 5.19 -7.93 6.14
N SER A 90 4.82 -8.55 5.03
CA SER A 90 5.67 -9.53 4.32
C SER A 90 6.88 -8.91 3.64
N ILE A 91 6.86 -7.60 3.39
CA ILE A 91 7.97 -6.87 2.77
C ILE A 91 8.77 -6.01 3.75
N GLN A 92 8.40 -6.02 5.05
CA GLN A 92 9.15 -5.28 6.07
C GLN A 92 10.45 -5.99 6.48
N ASN A 93 11.30 -5.26 7.22
CA ASN A 93 12.55 -5.79 7.75
C ASN A 93 13.46 -6.41 6.68
N ALA A 94 13.49 -5.83 5.49
CA ALA A 94 14.32 -6.32 4.39
C ALA A 94 15.81 -6.40 4.73
N LYS A 95 16.27 -5.74 5.79
CA LYS A 95 17.63 -5.85 6.31
C LYS A 95 17.91 -7.24 6.89
N GLU A 96 17.03 -7.74 7.76
CA GLU A 96 17.17 -9.04 8.43
C GLU A 96 16.54 -10.18 7.64
N ARG A 97 15.52 -9.88 6.82
CA ARG A 97 14.66 -10.85 6.13
C ARG A 97 14.68 -10.70 4.61
N ARG A 98 15.79 -10.23 4.04
CA ARG A 98 15.92 -9.92 2.61
C ARG A 98 15.50 -11.08 1.70
N GLN A 99 15.96 -12.29 2.00
CA GLN A 99 15.65 -13.48 1.20
C GLN A 99 14.16 -13.82 1.27
N GLN A 100 13.54 -13.71 2.43
CA GLN A 100 12.11 -13.97 2.60
C GLN A 100 11.26 -12.94 1.85
N CYS A 101 11.63 -11.66 1.94
CA CYS A 101 10.99 -10.58 1.19
C CYS A 101 11.11 -10.82 -0.34
N GLN A 102 12.30 -11.18 -0.81
CA GLN A 102 12.53 -11.53 -2.21
C GLN A 102 11.66 -12.71 -2.65
N GLN A 103 11.68 -13.82 -1.91
CA GLN A 103 10.90 -15.03 -2.22
C GLN A 103 9.40 -14.76 -2.25
N TYR A 104 8.91 -13.97 -1.29
CA TYR A 104 7.50 -13.58 -1.26
C TYR A 104 7.10 -12.82 -2.54
N ILE A 105 7.88 -11.80 -2.93
CA ILE A 105 7.61 -11.04 -4.16
C ILE A 105 7.65 -11.97 -5.39
N GLU A 106 8.66 -12.82 -5.51
CA GLU A 106 8.82 -13.75 -6.65
C GLU A 106 7.62 -14.69 -6.76
N THR A 107 7.25 -15.32 -5.66
CA THR A 107 6.14 -16.27 -5.61
C THR A 107 4.83 -15.60 -5.96
N TRP A 108 4.50 -14.48 -5.30
CA TRP A 108 3.24 -13.80 -5.53
C TRP A 108 3.11 -13.26 -6.96
N VAL A 109 4.17 -12.69 -7.51
CA VAL A 109 4.14 -12.21 -8.92
C VAL A 109 3.94 -13.38 -9.90
N LYS A 110 4.60 -14.51 -9.68
CA LYS A 110 4.45 -15.70 -10.54
C LYS A 110 3.06 -16.33 -10.44
N GLU A 111 2.49 -16.38 -9.26
CA GLU A 111 1.17 -17.01 -9.03
C GLU A 111 0.02 -16.12 -9.51
N SER A 112 0.03 -14.84 -9.16
CA SER A 112 -1.08 -13.95 -9.45
C SER A 112 -1.09 -13.38 -10.86
N GLN A 113 0.07 -13.32 -11.54
CA GLN A 113 0.26 -12.85 -12.92
C GLN A 113 -0.41 -11.50 -13.23
N ARG A 114 -0.36 -10.56 -12.28
CA ARG A 114 -0.86 -9.21 -12.47
C ARG A 114 0.12 -8.37 -13.29
N GLN A 115 -0.36 -7.28 -13.88
CA GLN A 115 0.49 -6.38 -14.67
C GLN A 115 1.40 -5.55 -13.77
N LEU A 116 0.86 -5.04 -12.66
CA LEU A 116 1.54 -4.15 -11.71
C LEU A 116 1.38 -4.65 -10.28
N TYR A 117 2.40 -4.41 -9.45
CA TYR A 117 2.36 -4.76 -8.03
C TYR A 117 2.70 -3.55 -7.16
N LEU A 118 1.81 -3.19 -6.25
CA LEU A 118 1.98 -2.08 -5.32
C LEU A 118 2.40 -2.61 -3.95
N GLY A 119 3.49 -2.05 -3.39
CA GLY A 119 3.98 -2.41 -2.07
C GLY A 119 4.21 -1.20 -1.18
N ALA A 120 3.52 -1.14 -0.04
CA ALA A 120 3.78 -0.14 0.99
C ALA A 120 4.90 -0.61 1.93
N TYR A 121 6.01 0.10 1.94
CA TYR A 121 7.23 -0.25 2.67
C TYR A 121 7.54 0.74 3.79
N LEU A 122 7.76 0.24 4.99
CA LEU A 122 8.11 1.04 6.16
C LEU A 122 9.60 0.86 6.47
N HIS A 123 10.35 1.97 6.47
CA HIS A 123 11.75 1.99 6.86
C HIS A 123 12.05 3.20 7.77
N GLN A 124 12.62 2.96 8.94
CA GLN A 124 12.96 4.01 9.91
C GLN A 124 11.78 4.97 10.20
N ALA A 125 10.62 4.40 10.54
CA ALA A 125 9.37 5.12 10.77
C ALA A 125 8.92 6.01 9.59
N ARG A 126 9.22 5.60 8.34
CA ARG A 126 8.82 6.32 7.12
C ARG A 126 8.22 5.38 6.12
N TRP A 127 6.97 5.64 5.77
CA TRP A 127 6.27 4.93 4.72
C TRP A 127 6.69 5.41 3.33
N GLN A 128 6.84 4.47 2.44
CA GLN A 128 7.21 4.64 1.03
C GLN A 128 6.38 3.68 0.19
N LEU A 129 6.17 3.99 -1.08
CA LEU A 129 5.45 3.12 -1.99
C LEU A 129 6.38 2.75 -3.14
N PHE A 130 6.35 1.49 -3.53
CA PHE A 130 6.92 1.08 -4.80
C PHE A 130 5.87 0.38 -5.66
N VAL A 131 6.05 0.49 -6.98
CA VAL A 131 5.24 -0.20 -7.97
C VAL A 131 6.17 -1.01 -8.86
N LEU A 132 5.94 -2.32 -8.92
CA LEU A 132 6.68 -3.20 -9.84
C LEU A 132 5.90 -3.32 -11.13
N HIS A 133 6.60 -3.19 -12.26
CA HIS A 133 6.10 -3.50 -13.59
C HIS A 133 6.99 -4.59 -14.21
N PRO A 134 6.69 -5.88 -13.94
CA PRO A 134 7.60 -6.97 -14.29
C PRO A 134 7.86 -7.07 -15.80
N ARG A 135 6.83 -6.92 -16.64
CA ARG A 135 6.97 -7.01 -18.10
C ARG A 135 7.84 -5.92 -18.71
N GLU A 136 7.94 -4.75 -18.06
CA GLU A 136 8.80 -3.64 -18.50
C GLU A 136 10.12 -3.58 -17.72
N ASN A 137 10.37 -4.53 -16.84
CA ASN A 137 11.52 -4.54 -15.93
C ASN A 137 11.73 -3.18 -15.26
N THR A 138 10.65 -2.60 -14.74
CA THR A 138 10.64 -1.26 -14.17
C THR A 138 10.11 -1.28 -12.73
N VAL A 139 10.73 -0.47 -11.88
CA VAL A 139 10.30 -0.20 -10.51
C VAL A 139 10.06 1.30 -10.36
N VAL A 140 8.86 1.68 -9.96
CA VAL A 140 8.53 3.08 -9.66
C VAL A 140 8.59 3.27 -8.14
N TRP A 141 9.27 4.31 -7.69
CA TRP A 141 9.51 4.58 -6.28
C TRP A 141 8.94 5.94 -5.88
N PHE A 142 8.11 5.92 -4.84
CA PHE A 142 7.50 7.11 -4.27
C PHE A 142 7.94 7.31 -2.83
N CYS A 143 8.47 8.48 -2.52
CA CYS A 143 8.81 8.88 -1.16
C CYS A 143 8.51 10.36 -0.96
N SER A 144 7.62 10.68 -0.03
CA SER A 144 7.24 12.06 0.30
C SER A 144 8.38 12.92 0.86
N LEU A 145 9.50 12.31 1.23
CA LEU A 145 10.72 12.99 1.66
C LEU A 145 11.85 12.94 0.62
N ARG A 146 11.57 12.50 -0.61
CA ARG A 146 12.58 12.37 -1.69
C ARG A 146 13.78 11.48 -1.31
N LYS A 147 13.57 10.52 -0.42
CA LYS A 147 14.63 9.56 -0.07
C LYS A 147 14.69 8.43 -1.08
N LYS A 148 15.89 8.05 -1.44
CA LYS A 148 16.13 6.83 -2.24
C LYS A 148 15.72 5.58 -1.46
N PRO A 149 15.40 4.48 -2.16
CA PRO A 149 15.18 3.20 -1.50
C PRO A 149 16.44 2.79 -0.74
N ASP A 150 16.27 2.23 0.47
CA ASP A 150 17.40 1.68 1.19
C ASP A 150 18.00 0.46 0.45
N ILE A 151 19.26 0.17 0.74
CA ILE A 151 20.02 -0.85 0.01
C ILE A 151 19.41 -2.25 0.12
N ASN A 152 18.73 -2.56 1.24
CA ASN A 152 18.21 -3.90 1.49
C ASN A 152 16.94 -4.16 0.68
N ILE A 153 15.95 -3.25 0.74
CA ILE A 153 14.72 -3.39 -0.08
C ILE A 153 15.05 -3.26 -1.57
N LYS A 154 15.92 -2.35 -1.95
CA LYS A 154 16.38 -2.22 -3.34
C LYS A 154 17.01 -3.51 -3.83
N GLY A 155 17.87 -4.13 -2.99
CA GLY A 155 18.51 -5.39 -3.32
C GLY A 155 17.53 -6.55 -3.41
N ALA A 156 16.54 -6.66 -2.50
CA ALA A 156 15.50 -7.67 -2.55
C ALA A 156 14.66 -7.55 -3.84
N ILE A 157 14.21 -6.33 -4.15
CA ILE A 157 13.42 -6.06 -5.37
C ILE A 157 14.24 -6.33 -6.63
N ASN A 158 15.50 -5.89 -6.71
CA ASN A 158 16.35 -6.16 -7.88
C ASN A 158 16.52 -7.66 -8.12
N SER A 159 16.75 -8.42 -7.05
CA SER A 159 16.90 -9.88 -7.16
C SER A 159 15.59 -10.55 -7.57
N ALA A 160 14.46 -10.15 -6.97
CA ALA A 160 13.16 -10.69 -7.34
C ALA A 160 12.80 -10.36 -8.81
N MET A 161 12.96 -9.11 -9.23
CA MET A 161 12.70 -8.68 -10.60
C MET A 161 13.57 -9.47 -11.61
N LYS A 162 14.84 -9.69 -11.32
CA LYS A 162 15.72 -10.48 -12.17
C LYS A 162 15.19 -11.93 -12.33
N THR A 163 14.78 -12.57 -11.24
CA THR A 163 14.21 -13.93 -11.27
C THR A 163 12.88 -13.96 -12.04
N ILE A 164 12.01 -12.97 -11.82
CA ILE A 164 10.71 -12.88 -12.48
C ILE A 164 10.88 -12.65 -13.97
N THR A 165 11.67 -11.66 -14.37
CA THR A 165 11.86 -11.31 -15.79
C THR A 165 12.57 -12.41 -16.58
N SER A 166 13.48 -13.16 -15.95
CA SER A 166 14.14 -14.29 -16.61
C SER A 166 13.18 -15.43 -16.97
N SER A 167 11.98 -15.46 -16.36
CA SER A 167 10.94 -16.44 -16.69
C SER A 167 10.06 -16.02 -17.87
N PHE A 168 10.15 -14.77 -18.33
CA PHE A 168 9.39 -14.29 -19.48
C PHE A 168 10.14 -14.58 -20.79
N GLU A 169 9.39 -15.00 -21.79
CA GLU A 169 9.94 -15.27 -23.11
C GLU A 169 10.60 -14.02 -23.71
N GLY A 170 11.82 -14.15 -24.20
CA GLY A 170 12.60 -13.04 -24.77
C GLY A 170 13.26 -12.10 -23.76
N MET A 171 13.11 -12.33 -22.44
CA MET A 171 13.65 -11.45 -21.39
C MET A 171 14.78 -12.08 -20.56
N SER A 172 15.29 -13.24 -20.93
CA SER A 172 16.24 -14.04 -20.12
C SER A 172 17.56 -13.34 -19.76
N ASN A 173 17.96 -12.29 -20.47
CA ASN A 173 19.23 -11.55 -20.26
C ASN A 173 19.02 -10.11 -19.82
N GLN A 174 17.88 -9.76 -19.25
CA GLN A 174 17.65 -8.39 -18.76
C GLN A 174 18.54 -8.09 -17.54
N GLY A 175 19.13 -6.89 -17.55
CA GLY A 175 19.90 -6.34 -16.42
C GLY A 175 19.02 -6.02 -15.21
N ALA A 176 19.57 -5.29 -14.25
CA ALA A 176 18.82 -4.76 -13.12
C ALA A 176 17.62 -3.91 -13.61
N PRO A 177 16.50 -3.89 -12.87
CA PRO A 177 15.34 -3.12 -13.27
C PRO A 177 15.64 -1.62 -13.33
N ARG A 178 14.95 -0.93 -14.24
CA ARG A 178 14.96 0.52 -14.31
C ARG A 178 14.16 1.10 -13.15
N TRP A 179 14.81 1.94 -12.34
CA TRP A 179 14.16 2.66 -11.25
C TRP A 179 13.68 4.04 -11.73
N VAL A 180 12.41 4.32 -11.52
CA VAL A 180 11.73 5.57 -11.87
C VAL A 180 11.27 6.26 -10.59
N GLU A 181 11.61 7.52 -10.42
CA GLU A 181 11.20 8.34 -9.29
C GLU A 181 10.42 9.55 -9.83
N PRO A 182 9.09 9.47 -9.88
CA PRO A 182 8.29 10.60 -10.36
C PRO A 182 8.37 11.78 -9.39
N LYS A 183 8.10 12.98 -9.87
CA LYS A 183 7.99 14.19 -9.06
C LYS A 183 6.64 14.18 -8.33
N SER A 184 6.50 13.28 -7.36
CA SER A 184 5.29 13.18 -6.54
C SER A 184 5.30 14.21 -5.40
N ASN A 185 4.15 14.36 -4.74
CA ASN A 185 3.97 15.29 -3.62
C ASN A 185 5.01 15.09 -2.51
N VAL A 186 5.45 16.20 -1.88
CA VAL A 186 6.44 16.22 -0.80
C VAL A 186 5.76 16.67 0.49
N GLN A 187 5.91 15.87 1.56
CA GLN A 187 5.32 16.23 2.86
C GLN A 187 6.02 17.43 3.49
N SER A 188 5.25 18.24 4.20
CA SER A 188 5.75 19.38 4.97
C SER A 188 6.00 19.02 6.44
N GLY A 189 5.27 18.04 6.98
CA GLY A 189 5.38 17.58 8.36
C GLY A 189 6.28 16.36 8.55
N GLY A 190 6.36 15.87 9.80
CA GLY A 190 7.24 14.74 10.18
C GLY A 190 6.60 13.35 10.05
N PHE A 191 5.28 13.24 10.07
CA PHE A 191 4.56 11.97 10.27
C PHE A 191 3.58 11.60 9.16
N GLU A 192 3.44 12.42 8.13
CA GLU A 192 2.39 12.33 7.11
C GLU A 192 2.62 11.24 6.06
N CYS A 193 3.82 10.66 5.99
CA CYS A 193 4.24 9.74 4.92
C CYS A 193 3.25 8.60 4.64
N GLY A 194 2.61 8.06 5.69
CA GLY A 194 1.59 7.01 5.53
C GLY A 194 0.38 7.47 4.73
N TYR A 195 -0.12 8.68 4.98
CA TYR A 195 -1.25 9.25 4.23
C TYR A 195 -0.89 9.52 2.78
N TYR A 196 0.36 9.92 2.49
CA TYR A 196 0.86 10.09 1.13
C TYR A 196 0.87 8.76 0.38
N VAL A 197 1.36 7.69 1.01
CA VAL A 197 1.32 6.33 0.43
C VAL A 197 -0.12 5.91 0.14
N MET A 198 -1.03 6.09 1.10
CA MET A 198 -2.45 5.78 0.93
C MET A 198 -3.07 6.58 -0.22
N HIS A 199 -2.76 7.87 -0.33
CA HIS A 199 -3.24 8.74 -1.41
C HIS A 199 -2.72 8.27 -2.78
N TRP A 200 -1.42 8.00 -2.91
CA TRP A 200 -0.85 7.51 -4.18
C TRP A 200 -1.43 6.16 -4.58
N MET A 201 -1.58 5.22 -3.65
CA MET A 201 -2.25 3.94 -3.93
C MET A 201 -3.68 4.16 -4.42
N TRP A 202 -4.42 5.06 -3.78
CA TRP A 202 -5.77 5.43 -4.20
C TRP A 202 -5.78 5.99 -5.63
N CYS A 203 -4.93 6.97 -5.94
CA CYS A 203 -4.84 7.56 -7.28
C CYS A 203 -4.50 6.50 -8.33
N ILE A 204 -3.49 5.66 -8.08
CA ILE A 204 -3.05 4.61 -9.01
C ILE A 204 -4.19 3.65 -9.30
N VAL A 205 -4.77 3.06 -8.25
CA VAL A 205 -5.77 2.01 -8.39
C VAL A 205 -7.07 2.56 -8.99
N THR A 206 -7.56 3.72 -8.51
CA THR A 206 -8.87 4.23 -8.95
C THR A 206 -8.85 4.83 -10.35
N ALA A 207 -7.73 5.43 -10.76
CA ALA A 207 -7.57 5.96 -12.11
C ALA A 207 -7.11 4.89 -13.13
N GLY A 208 -6.74 3.69 -12.69
CA GLY A 208 -6.26 2.63 -13.56
C GLY A 208 -4.89 2.93 -14.19
N LEU A 209 -3.98 3.57 -13.41
CA LEU A 209 -2.68 4.02 -13.91
C LEU A 209 -1.72 2.83 -14.08
N LYS A 210 -1.09 2.73 -15.24
CA LYS A 210 -0.11 1.67 -15.53
C LYS A 210 1.19 2.17 -16.14
N ASP A 211 1.19 3.37 -16.69
CA ASP A 211 2.34 4.00 -17.37
C ASP A 211 2.34 5.52 -17.15
N ASP A 212 3.19 6.24 -17.86
CA ASP A 212 3.26 7.72 -17.83
C ASP A 212 3.43 8.33 -16.42
N TRP A 213 4.16 7.65 -15.53
CA TRP A 213 4.31 8.02 -14.11
C TRP A 213 4.72 9.48 -13.90
N HIS A 214 5.59 10.03 -14.76
CA HIS A 214 6.02 11.43 -14.68
C HIS A 214 4.92 12.42 -15.08
N LYS A 215 3.97 12.00 -15.91
CA LYS A 215 2.83 12.83 -16.32
C LYS A 215 1.80 12.89 -15.18
N TRP A 216 1.45 11.73 -14.63
CA TRP A 216 0.44 11.61 -13.57
C TRP A 216 0.93 12.18 -12.23
N PHE A 217 2.21 12.01 -11.93
CA PHE A 217 2.84 12.47 -10.70
C PHE A 217 3.90 13.52 -11.04
N SER A 218 3.45 14.72 -11.40
CA SER A 218 4.29 15.87 -11.79
C SER A 218 4.27 17.01 -10.79
N ASP A 219 3.35 16.97 -9.81
CA ASP A 219 3.22 17.99 -8.77
C ASP A 219 4.04 17.59 -7.53
N GLY A 220 4.99 18.44 -7.17
CA GLY A 220 5.83 18.28 -5.97
C GLY A 220 5.34 19.07 -4.76
N SER A 221 4.18 19.75 -4.84
CA SER A 221 3.60 20.47 -3.70
C SER A 221 3.12 19.49 -2.63
N PRO A 222 3.02 19.90 -1.36
CA PRO A 222 2.40 19.08 -0.33
C PRO A 222 0.95 18.72 -0.68
N LEU A 223 0.49 17.57 -0.20
CA LEU A 223 -0.95 17.26 -0.21
C LEU A 223 -1.68 18.30 0.65
N ASP A 224 -2.79 18.78 0.14
CA ASP A 224 -3.65 19.66 0.92
C ASP A 224 -4.38 18.90 2.06
N VAL A 225 -4.95 19.64 2.97
CA VAL A 225 -5.68 19.09 4.13
C VAL A 225 -6.88 18.26 3.67
N GLU A 226 -7.50 18.63 2.56
CA GLU A 226 -8.67 17.93 2.01
C GLU A 226 -8.30 16.54 1.50
N ALA A 227 -7.18 16.41 0.77
CA ALA A 227 -6.68 15.13 0.29
C ALA A 227 -6.37 14.15 1.44
N ILE A 228 -5.69 14.64 2.49
CA ILE A 228 -5.39 13.84 3.68
C ILE A 228 -6.68 13.45 4.42
N THR A 229 -7.61 14.39 4.58
CA THR A 229 -8.90 14.15 5.22
C THR A 229 -9.72 13.12 4.43
N THR A 230 -9.72 13.21 3.12
CA THR A 230 -10.41 12.24 2.24
C THR A 230 -9.87 10.83 2.42
N VAL A 231 -8.56 10.65 2.47
CA VAL A 231 -7.92 9.35 2.73
C VAL A 231 -8.35 8.79 4.10
N ARG A 232 -8.32 9.62 5.14
CA ARG A 232 -8.76 9.25 6.51
C ARG A 232 -10.24 8.82 6.54
N GLN A 233 -11.10 9.58 5.88
CA GLN A 233 -12.54 9.29 5.81
C GLN A 233 -12.82 7.97 5.07
N LYS A 234 -12.13 7.72 3.96
CA LYS A 234 -12.26 6.46 3.21
C LYS A 234 -11.82 5.28 4.06
N TRP A 235 -10.67 5.39 4.73
CA TRP A 235 -10.18 4.36 5.63
C TRP A 235 -11.18 4.07 6.76
N ALA A 236 -11.66 5.11 7.44
CA ALA A 236 -12.60 4.98 8.54
C ALA A 236 -13.95 4.39 8.08
N THR A 237 -14.44 4.81 6.93
CA THR A 237 -15.68 4.27 6.33
C THR A 237 -15.52 2.78 6.04
N TYR A 238 -14.39 2.38 5.46
CA TYR A 238 -14.12 0.98 5.17
C TYR A 238 -13.98 0.15 6.46
N PHE A 239 -13.24 0.65 7.45
CA PHE A 239 -13.13 0.00 8.76
C PHE A 239 -14.50 -0.25 9.40
N LEU A 240 -15.43 0.70 9.34
CA LEU A 240 -16.77 0.56 9.91
C LEU A 240 -17.62 -0.54 9.23
N THR A 241 -17.27 -1.01 8.03
CA THR A 241 -17.97 -2.12 7.39
C THR A 241 -17.80 -3.42 8.16
N PHE A 242 -16.61 -3.66 8.74
CA PHE A 242 -16.31 -4.88 9.51
C PHE A 242 -17.07 -4.95 10.86
N ARG A 243 -17.38 -3.81 11.46
CA ARG A 243 -18.14 -3.78 12.72
C ARG A 243 -19.59 -4.22 12.56
N LYS A 244 -20.20 -3.91 11.42
CA LYS A 244 -21.61 -4.27 11.17
C LYS A 244 -21.82 -5.77 10.98
N SER A 245 -20.77 -6.49 10.66
CA SER A 245 -20.80 -7.94 10.43
C SER A 245 -20.54 -8.77 11.70
N SER A 246 -20.17 -8.11 12.81
CA SER A 246 -19.81 -8.74 14.08
C SER A 246 -20.87 -8.56 15.18
N CYS A 247 -22.04 -8.03 14.84
CA CYS A 247 -23.20 -7.87 15.73
C CYS A 247 -24.32 -8.83 15.40
#